data_9dd7b1e02f0d5bb8d8bde3d1bd1e8890
#
_entry.id   9dd7b1e02f0d5bb8d8bde3d1bd1e8890
#
_cell.length_a   1.000
_cell.length_b   1.000
_cell.length_c   1.000
_cell.angle_alpha   90.00
_cell.angle_beta   90.00
_cell.angle_gamma   90.00
#
_symmetry.space_group_name_H-M   'P 1'
#
loop_
_entity.id
_entity.type
_entity.pdbx_description
1 polymer ?
#
loop_
_entity_poly.entity_id
_entity_poly.type
_entity_poly.pdbx_seq_one_letter_code
_entity_poly.pdbx_strand_id
1 'polypeptide(L)'
;SADINCADELLALADKVGTEICLLKTHVDILNKFTPEFISQLKYLADKHQFLIFEDRKFADIGHTVKQQYGGGIYHIAEWADMINAHTVPGPGIIQGLREVGLAKQRGLLLLAEMSSTGTLATGAYTKASIAMANQYPDFVMGFISQHQLTENPGFIHMTPGVQFDPMSGDGLGQQYISPEQAIIQNASDIIIVGRGIYQANDVLASAICYRKSAWEAYLSCC
;
A
#
# COMPACT_ATOMS: atom_id res chain seq x y z
N SER A 1 4.20 -6.02 -2.49
CA SER A 1 2.95 -6.64 -2.02
C SER A 1 3.15 -8.14 -1.83
N ALA A 2 2.73 -8.65 -0.68
CA ALA A 2 2.81 -10.06 -0.31
C ALA A 2 1.39 -10.64 -0.17
N ASP A 3 0.76 -10.97 -1.32
CA ASP A 3 -0.59 -11.53 -1.34
C ASP A 3 -0.51 -13.06 -1.16
N ILE A 4 0.01 -13.47 0.01
CA ILE A 4 0.31 -14.86 0.40
C ILE A 4 -0.58 -15.22 1.58
N ASN A 5 -1.21 -16.40 1.53
CA ASN A 5 -2.15 -16.86 2.54
C ASN A 5 -1.50 -17.69 3.67
N CYS A 6 -0.25 -18.10 3.52
CA CYS A 6 0.52 -18.82 4.54
C CYS A 6 1.43 -17.84 5.29
N ALA A 7 1.29 -17.74 6.60
CA ALA A 7 2.07 -16.84 7.45
C ALA A 7 3.59 -17.11 7.37
N ASP A 8 3.99 -18.37 7.40
CA ASP A 8 5.41 -18.76 7.35
C ASP A 8 6.06 -18.41 6.00
N GLU A 9 5.32 -18.59 4.90
CA GLU A 9 5.79 -18.19 3.56
C GLU A 9 5.88 -16.66 3.42
N LEU A 10 4.94 -15.92 4.02
CA LEU A 10 4.99 -14.46 4.03
C LEU A 10 6.19 -13.96 4.81
N LEU A 11 6.48 -14.53 5.99
CA LEU A 11 7.66 -14.18 6.78
C LEU A 11 8.97 -14.55 6.05
N ALA A 12 9.03 -15.71 5.40
CA ALA A 12 10.19 -16.10 4.59
C ALA A 12 10.41 -15.14 3.40
N LEU A 13 9.33 -14.70 2.74
CA LEU A 13 9.41 -13.67 1.71
C LEU A 13 9.93 -12.35 2.29
N ALA A 14 9.37 -11.89 3.42
CA ALA A 14 9.76 -10.64 4.07
C ALA A 14 11.26 -10.63 4.46
N ASP A 15 11.75 -11.73 5.01
CA ASP A 15 13.18 -11.86 5.37
C ASP A 15 14.08 -11.84 4.10
N LYS A 16 13.64 -12.51 3.04
CA LYS A 16 14.41 -12.63 1.79
C LYS A 16 14.54 -11.32 1.03
N VAL A 17 13.48 -10.51 0.97
CA VAL A 17 13.45 -9.26 0.17
C VAL A 17 13.58 -8.00 1.01
N GLY A 18 13.62 -8.11 2.32
CA GLY A 18 13.50 -6.98 3.25
C GLY A 18 14.50 -5.85 3.01
N THR A 19 15.75 -6.16 2.63
CA THR A 19 16.77 -5.16 2.31
C THR A 19 16.56 -4.43 0.98
N GLU A 20 15.65 -4.93 0.14
CA GLU A 20 15.40 -4.41 -1.21
C GLU A 20 14.11 -3.60 -1.31
N ILE A 21 13.37 -3.46 -0.21
CA ILE A 21 12.07 -2.80 -0.16
C ILE A 21 12.07 -1.69 0.90
N CYS A 22 11.32 -0.61 0.66
CA CYS A 22 11.06 0.43 1.68
C CYS A 22 9.83 0.11 2.53
N LEU A 23 8.90 -0.69 2.00
CA LEU A 23 7.71 -1.14 2.72
C LEU A 23 7.23 -2.50 2.22
N LEU A 24 6.64 -3.28 3.12
CA LEU A 24 5.94 -4.52 2.82
C LEU A 24 4.43 -4.30 2.94
N LYS A 25 3.72 -4.47 1.82
CA LYS A 25 2.26 -4.42 1.80
C LYS A 25 1.67 -5.80 2.07
N THR A 26 0.79 -5.87 3.06
CA THR A 26 0.11 -7.10 3.49
C THR A 26 -1.41 -7.01 3.31
N HIS A 27 -2.06 -8.16 3.28
CA HIS A 27 -3.50 -8.34 3.40
C HIS A 27 -3.76 -9.37 4.51
N VAL A 28 -3.91 -8.90 5.74
CA VAL A 28 -4.02 -9.79 6.91
C VAL A 28 -5.25 -10.69 6.86
N ASP A 29 -6.29 -10.25 6.18
CA ASP A 29 -7.57 -10.94 6.05
C ASP A 29 -7.59 -12.09 5.02
N ILE A 30 -6.51 -12.28 4.24
CA ILE A 30 -6.34 -13.47 3.40
C ILE A 30 -5.49 -14.57 4.05
N LEU A 31 -4.90 -14.31 5.23
CA LEU A 31 -4.09 -15.31 5.92
C LEU A 31 -4.97 -16.45 6.45
N ASN A 32 -4.56 -17.68 6.19
CA ASN A 32 -5.23 -18.88 6.69
C ASN A 32 -5.20 -18.95 8.23
N LYS A 33 -4.16 -18.37 8.84
CA LYS A 33 -3.99 -18.33 10.29
C LYS A 33 -3.31 -17.03 10.69
N PHE A 34 -3.97 -16.26 11.54
CA PHE A 34 -3.42 -15.05 12.16
C PHE A 34 -3.10 -15.32 13.63
N THR A 35 -1.89 -15.00 14.06
CA THR A 35 -1.47 -15.18 15.46
C THR A 35 -0.62 -14.00 15.94
N PRO A 36 -0.57 -13.75 17.26
CA PRO A 36 0.33 -12.74 17.82
C PRO A 36 1.82 -12.99 17.51
N GLU A 37 2.21 -14.27 17.42
CA GLU A 37 3.58 -14.68 17.09
C GLU A 37 3.96 -14.26 15.67
N PHE A 38 3.04 -14.42 14.71
CA PHE A 38 3.24 -13.92 13.33
C PHE A 38 3.52 -12.43 13.33
N ILE A 39 2.72 -11.63 14.03
CA ILE A 39 2.92 -10.18 14.09
C ILE A 39 4.24 -9.81 14.76
N SER A 40 4.62 -10.51 15.83
CA SER A 40 5.89 -10.28 16.51
C SER A 40 7.09 -10.54 15.60
N GLN A 41 7.03 -11.62 14.79
CA GLN A 41 8.06 -11.95 13.82
C GLN A 41 8.08 -10.96 12.65
N LEU A 42 6.92 -10.55 12.13
CA LEU A 42 6.84 -9.57 11.06
C LEU A 42 7.46 -8.22 11.47
N LYS A 43 7.13 -7.74 12.69
CA LYS A 43 7.73 -6.52 13.26
C LYS A 43 9.25 -6.66 13.44
N TYR A 44 9.71 -7.80 13.95
CA TYR A 44 11.15 -8.07 14.07
C TYR A 44 11.86 -7.99 12.70
N LEU A 45 11.27 -8.55 11.65
CA LEU A 45 11.84 -8.47 10.30
C LEU A 45 11.81 -7.05 9.73
N ALA A 46 10.74 -6.29 10.00
CA ALA A 46 10.65 -4.89 9.61
C ALA A 46 11.76 -4.06 10.27
N ASP A 47 11.98 -4.23 11.57
CA ASP A 47 13.05 -3.57 12.31
C ASP A 47 14.44 -4.01 11.82
N LYS A 48 14.66 -5.32 11.61
CA LYS A 48 15.92 -5.91 11.14
C LYS A 48 16.34 -5.37 9.78
N HIS A 49 15.40 -5.28 8.85
CA HIS A 49 15.66 -4.89 7.46
C HIS A 49 15.31 -3.43 7.15
N GLN A 50 14.76 -2.70 8.12
CA GLN A 50 14.40 -1.27 8.01
C GLN A 50 13.36 -0.98 6.93
N PHE A 51 12.30 -1.80 6.85
CA PHE A 51 11.12 -1.51 6.02
C PHE A 51 9.89 -1.22 6.89
N LEU A 52 8.93 -0.48 6.33
CA LEU A 52 7.65 -0.19 6.96
C LEU A 52 6.60 -1.25 6.61
N ILE A 53 5.61 -1.44 7.49
CA ILE A 53 4.50 -2.36 7.25
C ILE A 53 3.26 -1.57 6.80
N PHE A 54 2.78 -1.88 5.60
CA PHE A 54 1.56 -1.31 5.04
C PHE A 54 0.45 -2.38 4.98
N GLU A 55 -0.56 -2.27 5.83
CA GLU A 55 -1.74 -3.14 5.75
C GLU A 55 -2.78 -2.59 4.79
N ASP A 56 -2.93 -3.24 3.63
CA ASP A 56 -3.82 -2.85 2.54
C ASP A 56 -5.27 -3.32 2.82
N ARG A 57 -5.83 -2.86 3.95
CA ARG A 57 -7.15 -3.30 4.45
C ARG A 57 -8.30 -2.74 3.64
N LYS A 58 -8.10 -1.60 2.96
CA LYS A 58 -9.12 -0.87 2.20
C LYS A 58 -10.39 -0.63 3.02
N PHE A 59 -10.23 0.04 4.16
CA PHE A 59 -11.38 0.41 4.99
C PHE A 59 -12.43 1.16 4.16
N ALA A 60 -13.71 0.84 4.33
CA ALA A 60 -14.78 1.38 3.49
C ALA A 60 -16.10 1.58 4.23
N ASP A 61 -16.09 1.61 5.55
CA ASP A 61 -17.27 1.75 6.41
C ASP A 61 -17.28 3.14 7.09
N ILE A 62 -18.37 3.45 7.80
CA ILE A 62 -18.52 4.69 8.58
C ILE A 62 -17.49 4.78 9.72
N GLY A 63 -17.21 6.00 10.17
CA GLY A 63 -16.14 6.28 11.14
C GLY A 63 -16.15 5.43 12.40
N HIS A 64 -17.34 5.19 12.99
CA HIS A 64 -17.46 4.35 14.20
C HIS A 64 -17.03 2.89 13.92
N THR A 65 -17.46 2.32 12.81
CA THR A 65 -17.16 0.92 12.44
C THR A 65 -15.67 0.76 12.12
N VAL A 66 -15.08 1.64 11.30
CA VAL A 66 -13.65 1.52 10.96
C VAL A 66 -12.73 1.73 12.15
N LYS A 67 -13.13 2.57 13.12
CA LYS A 67 -12.43 2.71 14.39
C LYS A 67 -12.32 1.36 15.12
N GLN A 68 -13.41 0.58 15.18
CA GLN A 68 -13.42 -0.74 15.78
C GLN A 68 -12.62 -1.77 14.95
N GLN A 69 -12.75 -1.73 13.63
CA GLN A 69 -11.99 -2.61 12.72
C GLN A 69 -10.48 -2.36 12.81
N TYR A 70 -10.05 -1.12 12.99
CA TYR A 70 -8.64 -0.73 13.03
C TYR A 70 -8.00 -0.98 14.39
N GLY A 71 -8.66 -0.53 15.47
CA GLY A 71 -8.11 -0.64 16.83
C GLY A 71 -8.44 -1.95 17.54
N GLY A 72 -9.45 -2.68 17.08
CA GLY A 72 -9.99 -3.88 17.74
C GLY A 72 -10.05 -5.10 16.83
N GLY A 73 -11.07 -5.96 17.09
CA GLY A 73 -11.24 -7.22 16.39
C GLY A 73 -10.11 -8.20 16.70
N ILE A 74 -9.89 -9.17 15.81
CA ILE A 74 -8.82 -10.17 15.96
C ILE A 74 -7.48 -9.70 15.45
N TYR A 75 -7.45 -8.68 14.57
CA TYR A 75 -6.24 -8.24 13.88
C TYR A 75 -5.48 -7.15 14.62
N HIS A 76 -6.15 -6.28 15.41
CA HIS A 76 -5.53 -5.15 16.11
C HIS A 76 -4.54 -4.38 15.22
N ILE A 77 -4.95 -4.02 13.99
CA ILE A 77 -4.08 -3.52 12.93
C ILE A 77 -3.25 -2.30 13.37
N ALA A 78 -3.82 -1.41 14.17
CA ALA A 78 -3.15 -0.22 14.67
C ALA A 78 -1.92 -0.51 15.55
N GLU A 79 -1.80 -1.74 16.11
CA GLU A 79 -0.68 -2.10 16.97
C GLU A 79 0.59 -2.49 16.21
N TRP A 80 0.47 -2.77 14.91
CA TRP A 80 1.60 -3.29 14.14
C TRP A 80 1.80 -2.67 12.77
N ALA A 81 0.74 -2.21 12.08
CA ALA A 81 0.87 -1.58 10.78
C ALA A 81 1.28 -0.11 10.92
N ASP A 82 2.31 0.31 10.20
CA ASP A 82 2.78 1.70 10.16
C ASP A 82 1.85 2.56 9.33
N MET A 83 1.28 1.99 8.27
CA MET A 83 0.30 2.65 7.42
C MET A 83 -0.82 1.72 7.01
N ILE A 84 -1.96 2.32 6.73
CA ILE A 84 -3.18 1.68 6.25
C ILE A 84 -3.76 2.47 5.09
N ASN A 85 -4.80 1.93 4.46
CA ASN A 85 -5.55 2.67 3.46
C ASN A 85 -7.06 2.59 3.64
N ALA A 86 -7.76 3.53 3.03
CA ALA A 86 -9.21 3.61 3.06
C ALA A 86 -9.80 4.20 1.78
N HIS A 87 -11.00 3.74 1.42
CA HIS A 87 -11.86 4.39 0.45
C HIS A 87 -12.48 5.66 1.03
N THR A 88 -12.71 6.67 0.20
CA THR A 88 -13.34 7.94 0.59
C THR A 88 -14.86 7.96 0.39
N VAL A 89 -15.43 6.89 -0.15
CA VAL A 89 -16.87 6.74 -0.37
C VAL A 89 -17.74 7.08 0.87
N PRO A 90 -17.34 6.70 2.11
CA PRO A 90 -18.13 7.04 3.30
C PRO A 90 -18.06 8.51 3.72
N GLY A 91 -17.24 9.33 3.04
CA GLY A 91 -17.01 10.72 3.42
C GLY A 91 -15.97 10.89 4.52
N PRO A 92 -15.75 12.12 5.04
CA PRO A 92 -14.63 12.44 5.94
C PRO A 92 -14.68 11.74 7.30
N GLY A 93 -15.84 11.24 7.72
CA GLY A 93 -15.98 10.49 8.98
C GLY A 93 -15.11 9.23 9.05
N ILE A 94 -14.78 8.59 7.91
CA ILE A 94 -13.88 7.44 7.88
C ILE A 94 -12.46 7.85 8.31
N ILE A 95 -11.98 9.00 7.82
CA ILE A 95 -10.66 9.52 8.18
C ILE A 95 -10.61 9.86 9.68
N GLN A 96 -11.65 10.51 10.19
CA GLN A 96 -11.77 10.86 11.62
C GLN A 96 -11.71 9.61 12.50
N GLY A 97 -12.50 8.58 12.18
CA GLY A 97 -12.53 7.33 12.94
C GLY A 97 -11.18 6.60 12.96
N LEU A 98 -10.47 6.53 11.83
CA LEU A 98 -9.15 5.93 11.74
C LEU A 98 -8.09 6.79 12.46
N ARG A 99 -8.17 8.12 12.32
CA ARG A 99 -7.26 9.08 12.96
C ARG A 99 -7.31 9.03 14.48
N GLU A 100 -8.49 8.89 15.08
CA GLU A 100 -8.63 8.77 16.54
C GLU A 100 -7.85 7.59 17.12
N VAL A 101 -7.66 6.52 16.35
CA VAL A 101 -6.88 5.34 16.77
C VAL A 101 -5.41 5.47 16.37
N GLY A 102 -5.15 5.88 15.12
CA GLY A 102 -3.83 5.79 14.50
C GLY A 102 -2.88 6.93 14.90
N LEU A 103 -3.38 8.15 15.06
CA LEU A 103 -2.53 9.32 15.24
C LEU A 103 -1.66 9.22 16.52
N ALA A 104 -2.26 8.81 17.63
CA ALA A 104 -1.52 8.63 18.90
C ALA A 104 -0.45 7.53 18.84
N LYS A 105 -0.52 6.64 17.84
CA LYS A 105 0.44 5.56 17.57
C LYS A 105 1.41 5.90 16.44
N GLN A 106 1.39 7.14 15.95
CA GLN A 106 2.22 7.60 14.84
C GLN A 106 2.01 6.78 13.55
N ARG A 107 0.74 6.42 13.25
CA ARG A 107 0.36 5.70 12.05
C ARG A 107 -0.11 6.67 10.97
N GLY A 108 0.04 6.25 9.70
CA GLY A 108 -0.37 7.04 8.54
C GLY A 108 -1.50 6.40 7.75
N LEU A 109 -2.25 7.22 7.02
CA LEU A 109 -3.35 6.81 6.16
C LEU A 109 -3.07 7.18 4.70
N LEU A 110 -3.26 6.23 3.79
CA LEU A 110 -3.31 6.45 2.35
C LEU A 110 -4.77 6.42 1.89
N LEU A 111 -5.21 7.41 1.13
CA LEU A 111 -6.54 7.40 0.54
C LEU A 111 -6.51 6.71 -0.83
N LEU A 112 -7.46 5.79 -1.06
CA LEU A 112 -7.67 5.16 -2.37
C LEU A 112 -8.36 6.15 -3.29
N ALA A 113 -7.59 6.96 -4.00
CA ALA A 113 -8.09 7.99 -4.90
C ALA A 113 -8.31 7.47 -6.33
N GLU A 114 -7.53 6.46 -6.72
CA GLU A 114 -7.65 5.72 -7.98
C GLU A 114 -7.33 4.25 -7.77
N MET A 115 -7.79 3.40 -8.67
CA MET A 115 -7.52 1.96 -8.66
C MET A 115 -7.04 1.49 -10.03
N SER A 116 -6.23 0.43 -10.06
CA SER A 116 -5.66 -0.15 -11.28
C SER A 116 -6.59 -1.10 -12.02
N SER A 117 -7.81 -1.35 -11.53
CA SER A 117 -8.77 -2.25 -12.17
C SER A 117 -9.55 -1.57 -13.29
N THR A 118 -9.78 -2.31 -14.38
CA THR A 118 -10.65 -1.87 -15.48
C THR A 118 -12.07 -1.60 -14.97
N GLY A 119 -12.64 -0.48 -15.40
CA GLY A 119 -14.02 -0.10 -15.02
C GLY A 119 -14.18 0.41 -13.58
N THR A 120 -13.08 0.76 -12.90
CA THR A 120 -13.13 1.36 -11.57
C THR A 120 -13.99 2.62 -11.56
N LEU A 121 -14.73 2.82 -10.47
CA LEU A 121 -15.50 4.05 -10.20
C LEU A 121 -14.66 5.11 -9.46
N ALA A 122 -13.45 4.77 -9.02
CA ALA A 122 -12.52 5.69 -8.38
C ALA A 122 -11.86 6.60 -9.41
N THR A 123 -12.64 7.52 -9.99
CA THR A 123 -12.24 8.45 -11.06
C THR A 123 -12.92 9.80 -10.91
N GLY A 124 -12.43 10.83 -11.58
CA GLY A 124 -13.12 12.10 -11.77
C GLY A 124 -13.52 12.79 -10.46
N ALA A 125 -14.82 12.90 -10.19
CA ALA A 125 -15.32 13.55 -8.98
C ALA A 125 -14.91 12.84 -7.69
N TYR A 126 -14.82 11.51 -7.71
CA TYR A 126 -14.35 10.71 -6.59
C TYR A 126 -12.88 11.04 -6.25
N THR A 127 -12.02 11.06 -7.25
CA THR A 127 -10.59 11.41 -7.08
C THR A 127 -10.44 12.82 -6.52
N LYS A 128 -11.18 13.80 -7.08
CA LYS A 128 -11.17 15.18 -6.59
C LYS A 128 -11.62 15.29 -5.12
N ALA A 129 -12.68 14.56 -4.76
CA ALA A 129 -13.16 14.52 -3.38
C ALA A 129 -12.11 13.92 -2.43
N SER A 130 -11.39 12.87 -2.86
CA SER A 130 -10.31 12.25 -2.09
C SER A 130 -9.18 13.23 -1.80
N ILE A 131 -8.75 14.01 -2.80
CA ILE A 131 -7.73 15.07 -2.62
C ILE A 131 -8.22 16.15 -1.65
N ALA A 132 -9.48 16.60 -1.81
CA ALA A 132 -10.05 17.60 -0.93
C ALA A 132 -10.15 17.13 0.53
N MET A 133 -10.47 15.85 0.76
CA MET A 133 -10.48 15.26 2.09
C MET A 133 -9.06 15.14 2.66
N ALA A 134 -8.06 14.71 1.88
CA ALA A 134 -6.67 14.62 2.33
C ALA A 134 -6.16 15.96 2.87
N ASN A 135 -6.44 17.05 2.17
CA ASN A 135 -6.03 18.40 2.56
C ASN A 135 -6.63 18.87 3.89
N GLN A 136 -7.72 18.24 4.37
CA GLN A 136 -8.34 18.56 5.67
C GLN A 136 -7.66 17.83 6.83
N TYR A 137 -6.87 16.79 6.57
CA TYR A 137 -6.24 15.93 7.58
C TYR A 137 -4.76 15.67 7.31
N PRO A 138 -3.94 16.74 7.08
CA PRO A 138 -2.53 16.57 6.68
C PRO A 138 -1.65 16.02 7.80
N ASP A 139 -2.16 15.93 9.01
CA ASP A 139 -1.49 15.34 10.17
C ASP A 139 -1.65 13.81 10.26
N PHE A 140 -2.49 13.22 9.43
CA PHE A 140 -2.75 11.77 9.44
C PHE A 140 -2.77 11.16 8.03
N VAL A 141 -3.32 11.86 7.04
CA VAL A 141 -3.28 11.43 5.64
C VAL A 141 -1.90 11.76 5.07
N MET A 142 -1.15 10.74 4.71
CA MET A 142 0.21 10.86 4.19
C MET A 142 0.28 10.79 2.65
N GLY A 143 -0.83 10.48 1.97
CA GLY A 143 -0.86 10.41 0.52
C GLY A 143 -1.98 9.53 -0.05
N PHE A 144 -1.72 8.99 -1.23
CA PHE A 144 -2.73 8.32 -2.04
C PHE A 144 -2.24 6.99 -2.62
N ILE A 145 -3.17 6.06 -2.75
CA ILE A 145 -3.08 5.02 -3.75
C ILE A 145 -3.69 5.59 -5.03
N SER A 146 -2.88 5.69 -6.08
CA SER A 146 -3.26 6.34 -7.35
C SER A 146 -2.52 5.74 -8.54
N GLN A 147 -2.95 6.08 -9.75
CA GLN A 147 -2.29 5.65 -10.98
C GLN A 147 -1.33 6.70 -11.52
N HIS A 148 -1.42 7.94 -11.03
CA HIS A 148 -0.54 9.06 -11.37
C HIS A 148 -0.49 10.06 -10.20
N GLN A 149 0.37 11.06 -10.29
CA GLN A 149 0.44 12.17 -9.35
C GLN A 149 -0.87 12.98 -9.39
N LEU A 150 -1.48 13.17 -8.23
CA LEU A 150 -2.78 13.85 -8.10
C LEU A 150 -2.65 15.31 -7.62
N THR A 151 -1.53 15.66 -7.03
CA THR A 151 -1.29 16.99 -6.45
C THR A 151 0.21 17.30 -6.43
N GLU A 152 0.54 18.57 -6.57
CA GLU A 152 1.91 19.08 -6.43
C GLU A 152 2.32 19.34 -4.97
N ASN A 153 1.42 19.12 -4.00
CA ASN A 153 1.72 19.30 -2.59
C ASN A 153 2.74 18.23 -2.13
N PRO A 154 4.00 18.61 -1.80
CA PRO A 154 5.05 17.66 -1.46
C PRO A 154 4.82 16.93 -0.13
N GLY A 155 3.80 17.32 0.63
CA GLY A 155 3.39 16.62 1.85
C GLY A 155 2.63 15.32 1.61
N PHE A 156 2.27 14.99 0.36
CA PHE A 156 1.55 13.77 0.02
C PHE A 156 2.37 12.88 -0.92
N ILE A 157 2.51 11.62 -0.56
CA ILE A 157 3.14 10.59 -1.41
C ILE A 157 2.09 9.90 -2.29
N HIS A 158 2.50 9.48 -3.49
CA HIS A 158 1.68 8.74 -4.45
C HIS A 158 2.25 7.34 -4.62
N MET A 159 1.46 6.33 -4.28
CA MET A 159 1.84 4.92 -4.41
C MET A 159 1.01 4.26 -5.50
N THR A 160 1.67 3.71 -6.51
CA THR A 160 1.00 3.12 -7.68
C THR A 160 1.05 1.61 -7.66
N PRO A 161 -0.11 0.93 -7.53
CA PRO A 161 -0.23 -0.51 -7.73
C PRO A 161 -0.33 -0.88 -9.21
N GLY A 162 -0.20 -2.18 -9.50
CA GLY A 162 -0.29 -2.67 -10.87
C GLY A 162 0.98 -2.42 -11.65
N VAL A 163 2.14 -2.54 -10.99
CA VAL A 163 3.44 -2.39 -11.67
C VAL A 163 4.05 -3.76 -11.97
N GLN A 164 4.42 -3.97 -13.24
CA GLN A 164 5.06 -5.19 -13.72
C GLN A 164 5.91 -4.91 -14.95
N PHE A 165 7.02 -5.67 -15.14
CA PHE A 165 7.89 -5.50 -16.31
C PHE A 165 7.20 -5.91 -17.60
N ASP A 166 6.29 -6.90 -17.55
CA ASP A 166 5.44 -7.28 -18.68
C ASP A 166 4.00 -6.80 -18.49
N PRO A 167 3.64 -5.61 -19.02
CA PRO A 167 2.30 -5.06 -18.88
C PRO A 167 1.19 -5.90 -19.56
N MET A 168 1.56 -6.79 -20.46
CA MET A 168 0.61 -7.65 -21.22
C MET A 168 0.12 -8.85 -20.40
N SER A 169 0.71 -9.15 -19.26
CA SER A 169 0.37 -10.28 -18.41
C SER A 169 -0.85 -10.02 -17.51
N GLY A 170 -2.02 -9.72 -18.10
CA GLY A 170 -3.26 -9.54 -17.35
C GLY A 170 -3.66 -10.78 -16.53
N ASP A 171 -4.45 -10.59 -15.46
CA ASP A 171 -4.90 -11.70 -14.60
C ASP A 171 -6.28 -12.26 -14.95
N GLY A 172 -6.88 -11.78 -16.03
CA GLY A 172 -8.24 -12.16 -16.44
C GLY A 172 -9.36 -11.57 -15.57
N LEU A 173 -9.02 -10.85 -14.49
CA LEU A 173 -9.96 -10.23 -13.56
C LEU A 173 -9.95 -8.69 -13.62
N GLY A 174 -9.35 -8.14 -14.69
CA GLY A 174 -9.35 -6.70 -14.96
C GLY A 174 -8.18 -5.91 -14.37
N GLN A 175 -7.18 -6.56 -13.75
CA GLN A 175 -5.96 -5.88 -13.33
C GLN A 175 -5.20 -5.36 -14.55
N GLN A 176 -4.86 -4.07 -14.53
CA GLN A 176 -4.02 -3.41 -15.52
C GLN A 176 -2.60 -3.23 -14.97
N TYR A 177 -1.60 -3.38 -15.83
CA TYR A 177 -0.20 -3.23 -15.46
C TYR A 177 0.48 -2.13 -16.27
N ILE A 178 1.44 -1.47 -15.63
CA ILE A 178 2.38 -0.52 -16.24
C ILE A 178 3.81 -0.87 -15.84
N SER A 179 4.80 -0.41 -16.63
CA SER A 179 6.21 -0.63 -16.26
C SER A 179 6.65 0.28 -15.09
N PRO A 180 7.75 -0.05 -14.38
CA PRO A 180 8.32 0.82 -13.37
C PRO A 180 8.66 2.23 -13.90
N GLU A 181 9.24 2.32 -15.09
CA GLU A 181 9.57 3.59 -15.74
C GLU A 181 8.32 4.41 -16.06
N GLN A 182 7.28 3.77 -16.57
CA GLN A 182 6.01 4.46 -16.83
C GLN A 182 5.40 5.00 -15.54
N ALA A 183 5.41 4.23 -14.45
CA ALA A 183 4.89 4.67 -13.16
C ALA A 183 5.65 5.89 -12.61
N ILE A 184 6.98 5.87 -12.67
CA ILE A 184 7.83 6.93 -12.09
C ILE A 184 7.94 8.13 -13.04
N ILE A 185 8.32 7.91 -14.31
CA ILE A 185 8.63 9.02 -15.23
C ILE A 185 7.36 9.66 -15.79
N GLN A 186 6.41 8.84 -16.29
CA GLN A 186 5.25 9.39 -16.99
C GLN A 186 4.13 9.77 -16.04
N ASN A 187 3.93 8.95 -14.98
CA ASN A 187 2.83 9.12 -14.04
C ASN A 187 3.26 9.84 -12.75
N ALA A 188 4.54 10.16 -12.59
CA ALA A 188 5.12 10.85 -11.44
C ALA A 188 4.72 10.24 -10.09
N SER A 189 4.75 8.90 -10.01
CA SER A 189 4.53 8.16 -8.77
C SER A 189 5.80 8.17 -7.91
N ASP A 190 5.65 8.29 -6.60
CA ASP A 190 6.78 8.25 -5.66
C ASP A 190 7.22 6.82 -5.33
N ILE A 191 6.26 5.90 -5.26
CA ILE A 191 6.49 4.50 -4.86
C ILE A 191 5.69 3.56 -5.76
N ILE A 192 6.37 2.55 -6.31
CA ILE A 192 5.73 1.46 -7.04
C ILE A 192 5.32 0.33 -6.10
N ILE A 193 4.14 -0.25 -6.29
CA ILE A 193 3.69 -1.44 -5.56
C ILE A 193 3.72 -2.63 -6.50
N VAL A 194 4.66 -3.56 -6.24
CA VAL A 194 4.85 -4.77 -7.02
C VAL A 194 4.42 -5.99 -6.22
N GLY A 195 3.57 -6.83 -6.78
CA GLY A 195 3.08 -8.07 -6.15
C GLY A 195 3.64 -9.31 -6.85
N ARG A 196 2.83 -9.91 -7.71
CA ARG A 196 3.12 -11.17 -8.45
C ARG A 196 4.46 -11.15 -9.18
N GLY A 197 4.87 -10.01 -9.72
CA GLY A 197 6.16 -9.85 -10.37
C GLY A 197 7.37 -10.15 -9.47
N ILE A 198 7.20 -10.10 -8.14
CA ILE A 198 8.24 -10.47 -7.17
C ILE A 198 7.93 -11.83 -6.55
N TYR A 199 6.80 -11.99 -5.84
CA TYR A 199 6.60 -13.18 -5.01
C TYR A 199 6.31 -14.46 -5.81
N GLN A 200 5.97 -14.38 -7.10
CA GLN A 200 5.81 -15.52 -8.01
C GLN A 200 7.01 -15.72 -8.95
N ALA A 201 8.06 -14.90 -8.85
CA ALA A 201 9.24 -15.04 -9.68
C ALA A 201 10.05 -16.30 -9.30
N ASN A 202 10.72 -16.92 -10.29
CA ASN A 202 11.63 -18.04 -10.04
C ASN A 202 12.76 -17.68 -9.06
N ASP A 203 13.32 -16.48 -9.19
CA ASP A 203 14.24 -15.88 -8.22
C ASP A 203 13.64 -14.59 -7.65
N VAL A 204 13.03 -14.72 -6.50
CA VAL A 204 12.33 -13.65 -5.79
C VAL A 204 13.25 -12.48 -5.45
N LEU A 205 14.48 -12.78 -4.96
CA LEU A 205 15.43 -11.74 -4.58
C LEU A 205 15.98 -10.99 -5.80
N ALA A 206 16.38 -11.71 -6.83
CA ALA A 206 16.84 -11.09 -8.09
C ALA A 206 15.74 -10.21 -8.69
N SER A 207 14.49 -10.66 -8.66
CA SER A 207 13.34 -9.86 -9.14
C SER A 207 13.14 -8.59 -8.31
N ALA A 208 13.17 -8.67 -6.97
CA ALA A 208 13.05 -7.50 -6.10
C ALA A 208 14.16 -6.47 -6.38
N ILE A 209 15.41 -6.93 -6.55
CA ILE A 209 16.56 -6.08 -6.93
C ILE A 209 16.31 -5.39 -8.28
N CYS A 210 15.80 -6.12 -9.28
CA CYS A 210 15.51 -5.55 -10.59
C CYS A 210 14.46 -4.45 -10.52
N TYR A 211 13.34 -4.68 -9.83
CA TYR A 211 12.30 -3.66 -9.65
C TYR A 211 12.80 -2.43 -8.91
N ARG A 212 13.55 -2.64 -7.80
CA ARG A 212 14.13 -1.52 -7.05
C ARG A 212 15.08 -0.68 -7.91
N LYS A 213 15.98 -1.33 -8.65
CA LYS A 213 16.94 -0.63 -9.52
C LYS A 213 16.23 0.14 -10.63
N SER A 214 15.30 -0.50 -11.35
CA SER A 214 14.56 0.14 -12.44
C SER A 214 13.79 1.37 -11.96
N ALA A 215 13.07 1.27 -10.83
CA ALA A 215 12.35 2.41 -10.28
C ALA A 215 13.29 3.53 -9.79
N TRP A 216 14.41 3.16 -9.15
CA TRP A 216 15.39 4.13 -8.66
C TRP A 216 16.12 4.85 -9.81
N GLU A 217 16.53 4.13 -10.86
CA GLU A 217 17.13 4.73 -12.06
C GLU A 217 16.14 5.65 -12.77
N ALA A 218 14.87 5.26 -12.88
CA ALA A 218 13.80 6.10 -13.41
C ALA A 218 13.65 7.39 -12.59
N TYR A 219 13.63 7.29 -11.25
CA TYR A 219 13.55 8.45 -10.35
C TYR A 219 14.75 9.40 -10.55
N LEU A 220 15.97 8.87 -10.57
CA LEU A 220 17.17 9.69 -10.77
C LEU A 220 17.20 10.40 -12.14
N SER A 221 16.52 9.86 -13.14
CA SER A 221 16.42 10.50 -14.46
C SER A 221 15.45 11.70 -14.49
N CYS A 222 14.61 11.86 -13.46
CA CYS A 222 13.66 12.97 -13.32
C CYS A 222 14.19 14.08 -12.40
N CYS A 223 15.31 13.87 -11.69
CA CYS A 223 15.98 14.85 -10.84
C CYS A 223 17.09 15.55 -11.62
#